data_1f09222e17c5c7137c24b38ef70b8e39
#
_entry.id   1f09222e17c5c7137c24b38ef70b8e39
#
_cell.length_a   1.000
_cell.length_b   1.000
_cell.length_c   1.000
_cell.angle_alpha   90.00
_cell.angle_beta   90.00
_cell.angle_gamma   90.00
#
_symmetry.space_group_name_H-M   'P 1'
#
loop_
_entity.id
_entity.type
_entity.pdbx_description
1 polymer ?
#
loop_
_entity_poly.entity_id
_entity_poly.type
_entity_poly.pdbx_seq_one_letter_code
_entity_poly.pdbx_strand_id
1 'polypeptide(L)' 'MSEKRDRDVEKIYSTSEFVSKLRRLADALETGERFEIQVSGERVYVPARAEFNIEHEREGDEEEIEFQLKWTNQ' A
#
# COMPACT_ATOMS: atom_id res chain seq x y z
N MET A 1 -20.19 -4.85 -14.69
CA MET A 1 -19.22 -3.93 -14.07
C MET A 1 -19.28 -4.05 -12.57
N SER A 2 -18.16 -4.24 -11.94
CA SER A 2 -18.14 -4.35 -10.48
C SER A 2 -17.77 -3.01 -9.86
N GLU A 3 -18.45 -2.66 -8.80
CA GLU A 3 -18.13 -1.50 -7.99
C GLU A 3 -17.35 -1.94 -6.77
N LYS A 4 -16.35 -1.17 -6.43
CA LYS A 4 -15.62 -1.39 -5.20
C LYS A 4 -16.25 -0.59 -4.10
N ARG A 5 -16.48 -1.25 -2.97
CA ARG A 5 -17.00 -0.56 -1.79
C ARG A 5 -15.89 0.22 -1.13
N ASP A 6 -16.29 1.32 -0.52
CA ASP A 6 -15.37 2.08 0.30
C ASP A 6 -14.89 1.21 1.44
N ARG A 7 -13.61 1.29 1.71
CA ARG A 7 -13.03 0.59 2.86
C ARG A 7 -11.77 1.33 3.30
N ASP A 8 -11.54 1.26 4.58
CA ASP A 8 -10.34 1.83 5.19
C ASP A 8 -9.94 0.87 6.30
N VAL A 9 -8.98 0.04 5.99
CA VAL A 9 -8.54 -1.01 6.90
C VAL A 9 -7.05 -0.93 7.12
N GLU A 10 -6.63 -1.25 8.32
CA GLU A 10 -5.21 -1.43 8.59
C GLU A 10 -4.98 -2.79 9.22
N LYS A 11 -3.81 -3.30 8.99
CA LYS A 11 -3.40 -4.56 9.58
C LYS A 11 -2.03 -4.41 10.18
N ILE A 12 -1.87 -4.91 11.39
CA ILE A 12 -0.60 -4.89 12.09
C ILE A 12 0.17 -6.14 11.74
N TYR A 13 1.43 -5.97 11.38
CA TYR A 13 2.32 -7.06 10.99
C TYR A 13 3.53 -7.12 11.92
N SER A 14 4.11 -8.30 12.02
CA SER A 14 5.42 -8.42 12.64
C SER A 14 6.46 -7.68 11.79
N THR A 15 7.58 -7.33 12.37
CA THR A 15 8.67 -6.68 11.63
C THR A 15 9.09 -7.50 10.41
N SER A 16 9.23 -8.80 10.60
CA SER A 16 9.64 -9.72 9.55
C SER A 16 8.66 -9.74 8.38
N GLU A 17 7.36 -9.80 8.67
CA GLU A 17 6.32 -9.77 7.65
C GLU A 17 6.30 -8.43 6.92
N PHE A 18 6.44 -7.35 7.66
CA PHE A 18 6.45 -6.01 7.10
C PHE A 18 7.64 -5.82 6.15
N VAL A 19 8.83 -6.23 6.57
CA VAL A 19 10.04 -6.17 5.73
C VAL A 19 9.85 -6.95 4.45
N SER A 20 9.26 -8.15 4.53
CA SER A 20 9.01 -8.98 3.35
C SER A 20 8.12 -8.27 2.34
N LYS A 21 7.07 -7.60 2.81
CA LYS A 21 6.17 -6.86 1.95
C LYS A 21 6.84 -5.66 1.29
N LEU A 22 7.65 -4.94 2.05
CA LEU A 22 8.42 -3.81 1.52
C LEU A 22 9.40 -4.25 0.43
N ARG A 23 10.07 -5.39 0.63
CA ARG A 23 11.00 -5.92 -0.37
C ARG A 23 10.27 -6.30 -1.65
N ARG A 24 9.11 -6.94 -1.55
CA ARG A 24 8.31 -7.29 -2.74
C ARG A 24 7.88 -6.04 -3.49
N LEU A 25 7.46 -5.00 -2.78
CA LEU A 25 7.07 -3.74 -3.39
C LEU A 25 8.25 -3.12 -4.15
N ALA A 26 9.40 -3.01 -3.47
CA ALA A 26 10.58 -2.43 -4.10
C ALA A 26 11.00 -3.21 -5.35
N ASP A 27 11.00 -4.54 -5.28
CA ASP A 27 11.36 -5.39 -6.40
C ASP A 27 10.40 -5.21 -7.57
N ALA A 28 9.10 -5.17 -7.31
CA ALA A 28 8.11 -5.00 -8.37
C ALA A 28 8.27 -3.66 -9.08
N LEU A 29 8.48 -2.58 -8.32
CA LEU A 29 8.68 -1.26 -8.90
C LEU A 29 9.97 -1.18 -9.71
N GLU A 30 11.02 -1.81 -9.21
CA GLU A 30 12.33 -1.80 -9.88
C GLU A 30 12.31 -2.53 -11.21
N THR A 31 11.59 -3.65 -11.28
CA THR A 31 11.50 -4.44 -12.51
C THR A 31 10.35 -4.01 -13.42
N GLY A 32 9.53 -3.07 -13.00
CA GLY A 32 8.38 -2.61 -13.77
C GLY A 32 7.21 -3.58 -13.78
N GLU A 33 7.19 -4.52 -12.83
CA GLU A 33 6.10 -5.46 -12.69
C GLU A 33 4.95 -4.86 -11.89
N ARG A 34 3.74 -5.35 -12.12
CA ARG A 34 2.58 -4.94 -11.35
C ARG A 34 2.70 -5.49 -9.93
N PHE A 35 2.52 -4.61 -8.96
CA PHE A 35 2.52 -5.02 -7.56
C PHE A 35 1.12 -5.45 -7.14
N GLU A 36 1.04 -6.54 -6.39
CA GLU A 36 -0.21 -6.96 -5.77
C GLU A 36 0.03 -7.33 -4.32
N ILE A 37 -0.98 -7.08 -3.50
CA ILE A 37 -0.90 -7.34 -2.07
C ILE A 37 -2.28 -7.69 -1.53
N GLN A 38 -2.33 -8.61 -0.60
CA GLN A 38 -3.58 -8.95 0.08
C GLN A 38 -3.59 -8.27 1.45
N VAL A 39 -4.64 -7.48 1.70
CA VAL A 39 -4.81 -6.78 2.97
C VAL A 39 -6.17 -7.13 3.53
N SER A 40 -6.20 -7.72 4.72
CA SER A 40 -7.46 -8.08 5.40
C SER A 40 -8.46 -8.78 4.46
N GLY A 41 -7.98 -9.81 3.77
CA GLY A 41 -8.82 -10.67 2.95
C GLY A 41 -9.10 -10.19 1.54
N GLU A 42 -8.67 -9.00 1.18
CA GLU A 42 -8.86 -8.51 -0.19
C GLU A 42 -7.53 -8.36 -0.91
N ARG A 43 -7.47 -8.88 -2.13
CA ARG A 43 -6.29 -8.74 -2.98
C ARG A 43 -6.39 -7.45 -3.77
N VAL A 44 -5.36 -6.61 -3.66
CA VAL A 44 -5.30 -5.32 -4.31
C VAL A 44 -4.19 -5.33 -5.34
N TYR A 45 -4.52 -4.88 -6.56
CA TYR A 45 -3.57 -4.76 -7.66
C TYR A 45 -3.25 -3.29 -7.88
N VAL A 46 -1.98 -2.94 -7.78
CA VAL A 46 -1.53 -1.56 -7.91
C VAL A 46 -1.12 -1.32 -9.37
N PRO A 47 -1.80 -0.42 -10.07
CA PRO A 47 -1.48 -0.17 -11.48
C PRO A 47 -0.19 0.63 -11.64
N ALA A 48 0.41 0.52 -12.82
CA ALA A 48 1.64 1.25 -13.13
C ALA A 48 1.47 2.78 -13.06
N ARG A 49 0.24 3.27 -13.23
CA ARG A 49 -0.05 4.71 -13.18
C ARG A 49 -0.18 5.28 -11.77
N ALA A 50 -0.03 4.45 -10.75
CA ALA A 50 -0.13 4.92 -9.36
C ALA A 50 0.92 5.98 -9.07
N GLU A 51 0.57 6.94 -8.24
CA GLU A 51 1.50 7.93 -7.72
C GLU A 51 2.08 7.43 -6.41
N PHE A 52 3.33 7.73 -6.17
CA PHE A 52 4.01 7.33 -4.95
C PHE A 52 4.41 8.55 -4.14
N ASN A 53 4.10 8.52 -2.86
CA ASN A 53 4.53 9.60 -1.96
C ASN A 53 4.77 9.06 -0.56
N ILE A 54 5.42 9.88 0.25
CA ILE A 54 5.64 9.58 1.66
C ILE A 54 5.03 10.72 2.44
N GLU A 55 4.16 10.40 3.38
CA GLU A 55 3.49 11.38 4.22
C GLU A 55 3.95 11.25 5.66
N HIS A 56 4.17 12.39 6.27
CA HIS A 56 4.51 12.47 7.69
C HIS A 56 3.43 13.28 8.39
N GLU A 57 2.88 12.74 9.45
CA GLU A 57 1.84 13.40 10.22
C GLU A 57 2.18 13.38 11.70
N ARG A 58 1.94 14.49 12.36
CA ARG A 58 2.17 14.62 13.80
C ARG A 58 0.99 15.35 14.42
N GLU A 59 0.45 14.75 15.50
CA GLU A 59 -0.64 15.35 16.24
C GLU A 59 -0.50 14.98 17.71
N GLY A 60 -0.26 15.98 18.56
CA GLY A 60 0.00 15.73 19.98
C GLY A 60 1.25 14.86 20.14
N ASP A 61 1.10 13.76 20.84
CA ASP A 61 2.19 12.79 21.07
C ASP A 61 2.23 11.69 20.02
N GLU A 62 1.31 11.70 19.05
CA GLU A 62 1.27 10.69 18.03
C GLU A 62 2.01 11.13 16.78
N GLU A 63 2.71 10.18 16.18
CA GLU A 63 3.49 10.46 14.99
C GLU A 63 3.39 9.29 14.01
N GLU A 64 3.29 9.60 12.71
CA GLU A 64 3.01 8.61 11.68
C GLU A 64 3.80 8.90 10.41
N ILE A 65 4.36 7.84 9.82
CA ILE A 65 4.95 7.89 8.48
C ILE A 65 4.16 6.92 7.62
N GLU A 66 3.71 7.39 6.46
CA GLU A 66 2.99 6.56 5.50
C GLU A 66 3.71 6.52 4.16
N PHE A 67 3.90 5.32 3.63
CA PHE A 67 4.35 5.13 2.27
C PHE A 67 3.09 4.88 1.45
N GLN A 68 2.73 5.81 0.58
CA GLN A 68 1.44 5.77 -0.11
C GLN A 68 1.59 5.50 -1.60
N LEU A 69 0.71 4.63 -2.09
CA LEU A 69 0.53 4.35 -3.52
C LEU A 69 -0.92 4.70 -3.81
N LYS A 70 -1.15 5.72 -4.63
CA LYS A 70 -2.50 6.26 -4.84
C LYS A 70 -2.85 6.26 -6.32
N TRP A 71 -4.06 5.85 -6.62
CA TRP A 71 -4.57 5.88 -8.00
C TRP A 71 -6.10 5.98 -7.97
N THR A 72 -6.65 6.33 -9.12
CA THR A 72 -8.09 6.35 -9.32
C THR A 72 -8.46 5.16 -10.19
N ASN A 73 -9.46 4.40 -9.81
CA ASN A 73 -9.95 3.28 -10.62
C ASN A 73 -10.70 3.81 -11.84
N GLN A 74 -10.52 3.11 -12.93
CA GLN A 74 -11.16 3.45 -14.19
C GLN A 74 -12.37 2.58 -14.45
#